data_631ab39b95eacc6b35edc1f84deb653e
#
_entry.id   631ab39b95eacc6b35edc1f84deb653e
#
_cell.length_a   1.000
_cell.length_b   1.000
_cell.length_c   1.000
_cell.angle_alpha   90.00
_cell.angle_beta   90.00
_cell.angle_gamma   90.00
#
_symmetry.space_group_name_H-M   'P 1'
#
loop_
_entity.id
_entity.type
_entity.pdbx_description
1 polymer ?
#
loop_
_entity_poly.entity_id
_entity_poly.type
_entity_poly.pdbx_seq_one_letter_code
_entity_poly.pdbx_strand_id
1 'polypeptide(L)'
;MLSIIAGNIVVDYFGIVKFIGLTFPAGAVFIGLTFSLRDFTQKYWGHKVWFFILISAALTTYMNWKVALASVTAFLVAEATDWLVYTITKKPLHHRIWFSNLFSTPLDSILFVTIAFGWHWDAIWGQAIIKYLSGLLVIPFLLYMNHRKTEVDKNV
;
A
#
# COMPACT_ATOMS: atom_id res chain seq x y z
N MET A 1 8.84 2.33 -3.24
CA MET A 1 9.51 1.28 -4.02
C MET A 1 10.13 0.21 -3.13
N LEU A 2 11.12 0.51 -2.29
CA LEU A 2 11.78 -0.49 -1.42
C LEU A 2 10.79 -1.27 -0.54
N SER A 3 9.75 -0.63 -0.03
CA SER A 3 8.72 -1.28 0.80
C SER A 3 7.89 -2.32 0.03
N ILE A 4 7.63 -2.11 -1.27
CA ILE A 4 6.93 -3.11 -2.10
C ILE A 4 7.82 -4.35 -2.28
N ILE A 5 9.09 -4.14 -2.64
CA ILE A 5 10.04 -5.22 -2.82
C ILE A 5 10.23 -5.99 -1.51
N ALA A 6 10.47 -5.28 -0.40
CA ALA A 6 10.60 -5.89 0.91
C ALA A 6 9.35 -6.68 1.32
N GLY A 7 8.16 -6.13 1.10
CA GLY A 7 6.89 -6.81 1.37
C GLY A 7 6.75 -8.11 0.58
N ASN A 8 7.05 -8.09 -0.70
CA ASN A 8 6.96 -9.27 -1.56
C ASN A 8 8.02 -10.32 -1.22
N ILE A 9 9.25 -9.92 -0.88
CA ILE A 9 10.29 -10.84 -0.39
C ILE A 9 9.83 -11.52 0.89
N VAL A 10 9.33 -10.75 1.86
CA VAL A 10 8.87 -11.29 3.15
C VAL A 10 7.69 -12.25 2.95
N VAL A 11 6.77 -11.94 2.02
CA VAL A 11 5.67 -12.86 1.68
C VAL A 11 6.19 -14.15 1.04
N ASP A 12 7.16 -14.05 0.15
CA ASP A 12 7.71 -15.21 -0.55
C ASP A 12 8.41 -16.18 0.44
N TYR A 13 9.14 -15.65 1.43
CA TYR A 13 9.85 -16.48 2.42
C TYR A 13 8.95 -17.01 3.54
N PHE A 14 8.03 -16.21 4.05
CA PHE A 14 7.25 -16.52 5.25
C PHE A 14 5.80 -16.89 4.97
N GLY A 15 5.29 -16.60 3.75
CA GLY A 15 3.91 -16.87 3.38
C GLY A 15 2.89 -16.18 4.28
N ILE A 16 1.90 -16.95 4.73
CA ILE A 16 0.88 -16.49 5.69
C ILE A 16 1.37 -16.80 7.11
N VAL A 17 1.32 -15.78 7.98
CA VAL A 17 1.71 -15.87 9.39
C VAL A 17 0.51 -15.58 10.30
N LYS A 18 0.59 -16.05 11.55
CA LYS A 18 -0.39 -15.74 12.59
C LYS A 18 0.28 -14.99 13.72
N PHE A 19 -0.22 -13.80 14.03
CA PHE A 19 0.32 -12.93 15.09
C PHE A 19 -0.81 -12.23 15.83
N ILE A 20 -0.83 -12.33 17.17
CA ILE A 20 -1.85 -11.74 18.07
C ILE A 20 -3.29 -12.08 17.61
N GLY A 21 -3.51 -13.33 17.19
CA GLY A 21 -4.83 -13.79 16.76
C GLY A 21 -5.23 -13.41 15.33
N LEU A 22 -4.45 -12.60 14.62
CA LEU A 22 -4.65 -12.25 13.21
C LEU A 22 -3.81 -13.16 12.31
N THR A 23 -4.42 -13.64 11.24
CA THR A 23 -3.75 -14.40 10.18
C THR A 23 -3.60 -13.50 8.96
N PHE A 24 -2.38 -13.30 8.46
CA PHE A 24 -2.12 -12.40 7.33
C PHE A 24 -0.82 -12.74 6.61
N PRO A 25 -0.66 -12.39 5.32
CA PRO A 25 0.61 -12.48 4.62
C PRO A 25 1.69 -11.63 5.31
N ALA A 26 2.87 -12.22 5.57
CA ALA A 26 3.91 -11.61 6.38
C ALA A 26 4.37 -10.21 5.90
N GLY A 27 4.29 -9.95 4.60
CA GLY A 27 4.61 -8.65 4.00
C GLY A 27 3.56 -7.55 4.16
N ALA A 28 2.38 -7.85 4.75
CA ALA A 28 1.25 -6.91 4.79
C ALA A 28 1.58 -5.55 5.43
N VAL A 29 2.44 -5.53 6.45
CA VAL A 29 2.89 -4.30 7.10
C VAL A 29 3.62 -3.38 6.11
N PHE A 30 4.55 -3.92 5.34
CA PHE A 30 5.32 -3.15 4.35
C PHE A 30 4.43 -2.58 3.24
N ILE A 31 3.42 -3.36 2.82
CA ILE A 31 2.48 -2.91 1.78
C ILE A 31 1.56 -1.81 2.33
N GLY A 32 1.08 -1.91 3.57
CA GLY A 32 0.30 -0.84 4.19
C GLY A 32 1.08 0.49 4.31
N LEU A 33 2.36 0.42 4.69
CA LEU A 33 3.25 1.58 4.65
C LEU A 33 3.39 2.15 3.23
N THR A 34 3.43 1.28 2.22
CA THR A 34 3.57 1.69 0.81
C THR A 34 2.41 2.55 0.36
N PHE A 35 1.16 2.22 0.69
CA PHE A 35 0.00 3.02 0.29
C PHE A 35 0.12 4.48 0.75
N SER A 36 0.42 4.70 2.01
CA SER A 36 0.55 6.07 2.53
C SER A 36 1.78 6.81 1.99
N LEU A 37 2.92 6.12 1.86
CA LEU A 37 4.13 6.68 1.27
C LEU A 37 3.95 7.01 -0.22
N ARG A 38 3.18 6.19 -0.95
CA ARG A 38 2.85 6.44 -2.35
C ARG A 38 2.03 7.73 -2.50
N ASP A 39 0.98 7.93 -1.71
CA ASP A 39 0.14 9.12 -1.76
C ASP A 39 0.96 10.38 -1.48
N PHE A 40 1.88 10.30 -0.53
CA PHE A 40 2.82 11.38 -0.26
C PHE A 40 3.76 11.63 -1.45
N THR A 41 4.32 10.59 -2.03
CA THR A 41 5.21 10.69 -3.20
C THR A 41 4.47 11.27 -4.41
N GLN A 42 3.24 10.84 -4.65
CA GLN A 42 2.41 11.34 -5.74
C GLN A 42 2.11 12.84 -5.61
N LYS A 43 1.98 13.36 -4.39
CA LYS A 43 1.79 14.80 -4.16
C LYS A 43 2.94 15.63 -4.71
N TYR A 44 4.20 15.14 -4.62
CA TYR A 44 5.39 15.88 -5.04
C TYR A 44 5.88 15.53 -6.44
N TRP A 45 5.72 14.28 -6.87
CA TRP A 45 6.26 13.76 -8.13
C TRP A 45 5.18 13.48 -9.18
N GLY A 46 3.91 13.66 -8.82
CA GLY A 46 2.78 13.45 -9.73
C GLY A 46 2.77 12.05 -10.33
N HIS A 47 2.53 11.97 -11.63
CA HIS A 47 2.42 10.69 -12.33
C HIS A 47 3.74 9.91 -12.46
N LYS A 48 4.91 10.48 -12.15
CA LYS A 48 6.20 9.78 -12.17
C LYS A 48 6.27 8.62 -11.18
N VAL A 49 5.37 8.58 -10.20
CA VAL A 49 5.26 7.47 -9.25
C VAL A 49 5.03 6.13 -9.96
N TRP A 50 4.31 6.12 -11.09
CA TRP A 50 4.06 4.91 -11.88
C TRP A 50 5.32 4.22 -12.39
N PHE A 51 6.35 4.98 -12.72
CA PHE A 51 7.63 4.42 -13.14
C PHE A 51 8.27 3.56 -12.04
N PHE A 52 8.25 4.04 -10.80
CA PHE A 52 8.78 3.28 -9.66
C PHE A 52 7.94 2.04 -9.33
N ILE A 53 6.63 2.12 -9.53
CA ILE A 53 5.71 1.00 -9.34
C ILE A 53 6.01 -0.11 -10.36
N LEU A 54 6.16 0.25 -11.63
CA LEU A 54 6.46 -0.70 -12.70
C LEU A 54 7.81 -1.39 -12.48
N ILE A 55 8.85 -0.67 -12.08
CA ILE A 55 10.15 -1.26 -11.74
C ILE A 55 10.01 -2.24 -10.58
N SER A 56 9.27 -1.88 -9.51
CA SER A 56 9.05 -2.78 -8.37
C SER A 56 8.31 -4.05 -8.78
N ALA A 57 7.30 -3.93 -9.66
CA ALA A 57 6.56 -5.05 -10.20
C ALA A 57 7.46 -5.98 -11.02
N ALA A 58 8.29 -5.42 -11.90
CA ALA A 58 9.23 -6.21 -12.73
C ALA A 58 10.24 -6.99 -11.87
N LEU A 59 10.82 -6.35 -10.84
CA LEU A 59 11.74 -7.02 -9.93
C LEU A 59 11.07 -8.15 -9.14
N THR A 60 9.84 -7.93 -8.66
CA THR A 60 9.09 -8.96 -7.94
C THR A 60 8.73 -10.13 -8.85
N THR A 61 8.40 -9.86 -10.12
CA THR A 61 8.09 -10.91 -11.11
C THR A 61 9.27 -11.84 -11.34
N TYR A 62 10.49 -11.30 -11.34
CA TYR A 62 11.70 -12.10 -11.46
C TYR A 62 11.91 -13.06 -10.28
N MET A 63 11.47 -12.66 -9.07
CA MET A 63 11.65 -13.47 -7.85
C MET A 63 10.58 -14.56 -7.71
N ASN A 64 9.32 -14.20 -7.79
CA ASN A 64 8.18 -15.13 -7.70
C ASN A 64 7.00 -14.60 -8.54
N TRP A 65 6.77 -15.23 -9.68
CA TRP A 65 5.77 -14.75 -10.63
C TRP A 65 4.33 -14.79 -10.08
N LYS A 66 3.99 -15.76 -9.20
CA LYS A 66 2.63 -15.85 -8.61
C LYS A 66 2.38 -14.71 -7.63
N VAL A 67 3.34 -14.48 -6.73
CA VAL A 67 3.27 -13.35 -5.78
C VAL A 67 3.29 -12.02 -6.52
N ALA A 68 4.10 -11.90 -7.58
CA ALA A 68 4.15 -10.72 -8.40
C ALA A 68 2.82 -10.46 -9.13
N LEU A 69 2.23 -11.48 -9.75
CA LEU A 69 0.94 -11.35 -10.43
C LEU A 69 -0.16 -10.92 -9.46
N ALA A 70 -0.22 -11.56 -8.27
CA ALA A 70 -1.16 -11.19 -7.23
C ALA A 70 -0.95 -9.73 -6.77
N SER A 71 0.31 -9.35 -6.51
CA SER A 71 0.67 -8.01 -6.06
C SER A 71 0.35 -6.94 -7.11
N VAL A 72 0.71 -7.15 -8.37
CA VAL A 72 0.46 -6.21 -9.46
C VAL A 72 -1.04 -6.06 -9.71
N THR A 73 -1.78 -7.16 -9.78
CA THR A 73 -3.23 -7.13 -10.02
C THR A 73 -3.97 -6.42 -8.89
N ALA A 74 -3.69 -6.81 -7.64
CA ALA A 74 -4.29 -6.19 -6.46
C ALA A 74 -3.96 -4.71 -6.39
N PHE A 75 -2.69 -4.36 -6.65
CA PHE A 75 -2.23 -2.98 -6.65
C PHE A 75 -2.92 -2.14 -7.73
N LEU A 76 -3.03 -2.60 -8.96
CA LEU A 76 -3.68 -1.85 -10.05
C LEU A 76 -5.15 -1.56 -9.73
N VAL A 77 -5.88 -2.53 -9.18
CA VAL A 77 -7.29 -2.34 -8.79
C VAL A 77 -7.39 -1.38 -7.60
N ALA A 78 -6.51 -1.51 -6.60
CA ALA A 78 -6.46 -0.59 -5.47
C ALA A 78 -6.16 0.85 -5.92
N GLU A 79 -5.22 1.02 -6.85
CA GLU A 79 -4.87 2.31 -7.44
C GLU A 79 -6.03 2.95 -8.22
N ALA A 80 -6.72 2.15 -9.04
CA ALA A 80 -7.88 2.62 -9.79
C ALA A 80 -8.99 3.08 -8.83
N THR A 81 -9.21 2.33 -7.74
CA THR A 81 -10.17 2.67 -6.69
C THR A 81 -9.78 3.95 -5.97
N ASP A 82 -8.50 4.07 -5.60
CA ASP A 82 -7.96 5.27 -4.95
C ASP A 82 -8.10 6.51 -5.85
N TRP A 83 -7.74 6.39 -7.11
CA TRP A 83 -7.90 7.46 -8.09
C TRP A 83 -9.36 7.89 -8.24
N LEU A 84 -10.28 6.92 -8.28
CA LEU A 84 -11.72 7.18 -8.37
C LEU A 84 -12.23 7.91 -7.12
N VAL A 85 -11.89 7.41 -5.93
CA VAL A 85 -12.27 8.02 -4.64
C VAL A 85 -11.73 9.44 -4.55
N TYR A 86 -10.48 9.67 -4.96
CA TYR A 86 -9.89 10.99 -4.97
C TYR A 86 -10.59 11.95 -5.93
N THR A 87 -10.88 11.50 -7.14
CA THR A 87 -11.52 12.32 -8.18
C THR A 87 -12.92 12.77 -7.75
N ILE A 88 -13.66 11.88 -7.07
CA ILE A 88 -15.02 12.18 -6.61
C ILE A 88 -14.99 13.06 -5.35
N THR A 89 -14.12 12.78 -4.39
CA THR A 89 -14.19 13.42 -3.06
C THR A 89 -13.46 14.76 -2.97
N LYS A 90 -12.44 15.02 -3.80
CA LYS A 90 -11.63 16.25 -3.85
C LYS A 90 -11.21 16.78 -2.48
N LYS A 91 -10.89 15.89 -1.53
CA LYS A 91 -10.60 16.26 -0.13
C LYS A 91 -9.13 16.61 0.13
N PRO A 92 -8.82 17.31 1.25
CA PRO A 92 -7.44 17.54 1.71
C PRO A 92 -6.65 16.25 1.88
N LEU A 93 -5.31 16.30 1.76
CA LEU A 93 -4.42 15.14 1.71
C LEU A 93 -4.64 14.11 2.84
N HIS A 94 -4.80 14.56 4.09
CA HIS A 94 -5.00 13.67 5.25
C HIS A 94 -6.35 12.92 5.19
N HIS A 95 -7.43 13.59 4.81
CA HIS A 95 -8.72 12.93 4.59
C HIS A 95 -8.66 11.98 3.40
N ARG A 96 -7.94 12.36 2.34
CA ARG A 96 -7.74 11.54 1.16
C ARG A 96 -7.08 10.21 1.51
N ILE A 97 -5.93 10.24 2.22
CA ILE A 97 -5.20 9.03 2.62
C ILE A 97 -6.10 8.11 3.47
N TRP A 98 -6.88 8.68 4.37
CA TRP A 98 -7.77 7.90 5.23
C TRP A 98 -8.90 7.23 4.44
N PHE A 99 -9.60 8.01 3.60
CA PHE A 99 -10.72 7.49 2.80
C PHE A 99 -10.27 6.51 1.72
N SER A 100 -9.19 6.82 1.01
CA SER A 100 -8.71 5.94 -0.06
C SER A 100 -8.24 4.61 0.51
N ASN A 101 -7.48 4.61 1.59
CA ASN A 101 -7.06 3.38 2.26
C ASN A 101 -8.23 2.56 2.79
N LEU A 102 -9.33 3.19 3.23
CA LEU A 102 -10.51 2.49 3.71
C LEU A 102 -11.17 1.62 2.63
N PHE A 103 -11.15 2.08 1.37
CA PHE A 103 -11.75 1.36 0.24
C PHE A 103 -10.74 0.50 -0.52
N SER A 104 -9.55 1.03 -0.78
CA SER A 104 -8.53 0.32 -1.56
C SER A 104 -7.91 -0.85 -0.82
N THR A 105 -7.71 -0.74 0.51
CA THR A 105 -7.06 -1.79 1.31
C THR A 105 -7.84 -3.11 1.35
N PRO A 106 -9.18 -3.13 1.58
CA PRO A 106 -9.94 -4.38 1.50
C PRO A 106 -9.92 -5.02 0.11
N LEU A 107 -10.06 -4.22 -0.96
CA LEU A 107 -10.02 -4.72 -2.33
C LEU A 107 -8.66 -5.32 -2.68
N ASP A 108 -7.59 -4.63 -2.35
CA ASP A 108 -6.23 -5.14 -2.52
C ASP A 108 -6.02 -6.45 -1.75
N SER A 109 -6.52 -6.52 -0.51
CA SER A 109 -6.36 -7.71 0.34
C SER A 109 -7.13 -8.91 -0.20
N ILE A 110 -8.36 -8.71 -0.68
CA ILE A 110 -9.16 -9.77 -1.32
C ILE A 110 -8.42 -10.31 -2.54
N LEU A 111 -8.00 -9.44 -3.44
CA LEU A 111 -7.34 -9.84 -4.68
C LEU A 111 -6.00 -10.50 -4.42
N PHE A 112 -5.15 -9.89 -3.59
CA PHE A 112 -3.83 -10.42 -3.31
C PHE A 112 -3.88 -11.81 -2.69
N VAL A 113 -4.64 -11.98 -1.59
CA VAL A 113 -4.72 -13.27 -0.90
C VAL A 113 -5.32 -14.33 -1.79
N THR A 114 -6.40 -14.00 -2.51
CA THR A 114 -7.09 -14.97 -3.38
C THR A 114 -6.20 -15.45 -4.52
N ILE A 115 -5.44 -14.57 -5.15
CA ILE A 115 -4.56 -14.92 -6.27
C ILE A 115 -3.31 -15.65 -5.80
N ALA A 116 -2.68 -15.20 -4.69
CA ALA A 116 -1.42 -15.76 -4.22
C ALA A 116 -1.59 -17.09 -3.46
N PHE A 117 -2.63 -17.21 -2.64
CA PHE A 117 -2.81 -18.31 -1.68
C PHE A 117 -4.14 -19.04 -1.80
N GLY A 118 -5.09 -18.53 -2.58
CA GLY A 118 -6.47 -19.02 -2.62
C GLY A 118 -7.37 -18.29 -1.62
N TRP A 119 -8.61 -18.77 -1.51
CA TRP A 119 -9.63 -18.11 -0.69
C TRP A 119 -9.46 -18.42 0.81
N HIS A 120 -8.93 -17.47 1.55
CA HIS A 120 -8.72 -17.56 3.01
C HIS A 120 -9.27 -16.31 3.70
N TRP A 121 -10.50 -16.40 4.22
CA TRP A 121 -11.17 -15.27 4.88
C TRP A 121 -10.35 -14.64 6.00
N ASP A 122 -9.78 -15.46 6.88
CA ASP A 122 -9.00 -14.98 8.02
C ASP A 122 -7.77 -14.17 7.56
N ALA A 123 -7.11 -14.64 6.49
CA ALA A 123 -5.96 -13.96 5.93
C ALA A 123 -6.34 -12.66 5.19
N ILE A 124 -7.49 -12.63 4.52
CA ILE A 124 -8.01 -11.44 3.83
C ILE A 124 -8.27 -10.32 4.85
N TRP A 125 -9.04 -10.61 5.90
CA TRP A 125 -9.35 -9.62 6.93
C TRP A 125 -8.13 -9.22 7.75
N GLY A 126 -7.30 -10.18 8.13
CA GLY A 126 -6.05 -9.91 8.84
C GLY A 126 -5.13 -9.00 8.03
N GLN A 127 -4.98 -9.28 6.73
CA GLN A 127 -4.20 -8.42 5.84
C GLN A 127 -4.78 -7.02 5.72
N ALA A 128 -6.11 -6.88 5.54
CA ALA A 128 -6.77 -5.59 5.43
C ALA A 128 -6.56 -4.75 6.70
N ILE A 129 -6.74 -5.34 7.88
CA ILE A 129 -6.53 -4.68 9.17
C ILE A 129 -5.07 -4.24 9.32
N ILE A 130 -4.12 -5.13 9.10
CA ILE A 130 -2.68 -4.83 9.26
C ILE A 130 -2.23 -3.74 8.27
N LYS A 131 -2.64 -3.82 7.01
CA LYS A 131 -2.33 -2.80 6.00
C LYS A 131 -2.91 -1.44 6.39
N TYR A 132 -4.16 -1.42 6.81
CA TYR A 132 -4.83 -0.20 7.22
C TYR A 132 -4.14 0.45 8.43
N LEU A 133 -3.87 -0.33 9.48
CA LEU A 133 -3.20 0.15 10.68
C LEU A 133 -1.78 0.65 10.39
N SER A 134 -0.99 -0.11 9.63
CA SER A 134 0.37 0.31 9.26
C SER A 134 0.38 1.56 8.39
N GLY A 135 -0.59 1.72 7.49
CA GLY A 135 -0.77 2.95 6.73
C GLY A 135 -1.10 4.16 7.61
N LEU A 136 -1.96 3.99 8.62
CA LEU A 136 -2.30 5.06 9.55
C LEU A 136 -1.09 5.52 10.39
N LEU A 137 -0.19 4.62 10.77
CA LEU A 137 1.00 4.96 11.56
C LEU A 137 1.94 5.94 10.82
N VAL A 138 1.92 5.96 9.50
CA VAL A 138 2.76 6.88 8.71
C VAL A 138 2.18 8.28 8.63
N ILE A 139 0.87 8.46 8.79
CA ILE A 139 0.19 9.76 8.61
C ILE A 139 0.77 10.86 9.52
N PRO A 140 0.94 10.68 10.84
CA PRO A 140 1.52 11.72 11.69
C PRO A 140 2.92 12.14 11.25
N PHE A 141 3.75 11.18 10.85
CA PHE A 141 5.09 11.45 10.34
C PHE A 141 5.07 12.26 9.04
N LEU A 142 4.20 11.90 8.10
CA LEU A 142 4.05 12.63 6.84
C LEU A 142 3.50 14.05 7.04
N LEU A 143 2.58 14.24 7.96
CA LEU A 143 2.05 15.56 8.32
C LEU A 143 3.14 16.45 8.94
N TYR A 144 3.94 15.90 9.84
CA TYR A 144 5.07 16.60 10.44
C TYR A 144 6.10 17.05 9.38
N MET A 145 6.50 16.15 8.47
CA MET A 145 7.40 16.49 7.37
C MET A 145 6.83 17.57 6.45
N ASN A 146 5.54 17.48 6.14
CA ASN A 146 4.88 18.47 5.28
C ASN A 146 4.83 19.85 5.94
N HIS A 147 4.59 19.93 7.25
CA HIS A 147 4.57 21.17 8.02
C HIS A 147 5.95 21.82 8.02
N ARG A 148 7.01 21.06 8.31
CA ARG A 148 8.38 21.58 8.28
C ARG A 148 8.78 22.18 6.93
N LYS A 149 8.41 21.51 5.83
CA LYS A 149 8.71 21.99 4.48
C LYS A 149 8.02 23.30 4.17
N THR A 150 6.77 23.46 4.59
CA THR A 150 5.99 24.69 4.39
C THR A 150 6.56 25.87 5.20
N GLU A 151 7.17 25.62 6.37
CA GLU A 151 7.84 26.67 7.15
C GLU A 151 9.17 27.08 6.54
N VAL A 152 9.94 26.16 5.98
CA VAL A 152 11.20 26.46 5.28
C VAL A 152 10.92 27.31 4.04
N ASP A 153 9.90 26.95 3.24
CA ASP A 153 9.53 27.69 2.02
C ASP A 153 8.95 29.09 2.32
N LYS A 154 8.51 29.38 3.55
CA LYS A 154 8.06 30.73 3.97
C LYS A 154 9.19 31.61 4.48
N ASN A 155 10.34 31.03 4.83
CA ASN A 155 11.48 31.75 5.39
C ASN A 155 12.59 32.00 4.35
N VAL A 156 12.38 31.65 3.09
CA VAL A 156 13.20 31.93 1.93
C VAL A 156 12.48 32.91 1.01
#